data_c1ff866e2e00baefc581af123451337a
#
_entry.id   c1ff866e2e00baefc581af123451337a
#
_cell.length_a   1.000
_cell.length_b   1.000
_cell.length_c   1.000
_cell.angle_alpha   90.00
_cell.angle_beta   90.00
_cell.angle_gamma   90.00
#
_symmetry.space_group_name_H-M   'P 1'
#
loop_
_entity.id
_entity.type
_entity.pdbx_description
1 polymer ?
#
loop_
_entity_poly.entity_id
_entity_poly.type
_entity_poly.pdbx_seq_one_letter_code
_entity_poly.pdbx_strand_id
1 'polypeptide(L)'
;VLAAAHVGGIMANLQYRADFIYRNLQIQQNVIGESFRHGVKKLLFLGSTCIYPREAPQPMKEEVLLTSPLEYTNEPYAIAKIAGLKMCESFNLQYGTNYIAVMPTNLYGPNDNFHLENSHVLPAMIRKIYLAKCLNEGNWDAVRKDIDLRPVEGVNGSCTDEEILAKLAKFGITPEAVTLWGTGKPLREFLWSEEMADASVHVLLNVDFKDT
;
A
#
# COMPACT_ATOMS: atom_id res chain seq x y z
N VAL A 1 4.63 -1.52 17.43
CA VAL A 1 3.99 -1.75 16.10
C VAL A 1 5.05 -1.60 15.01
N LEU A 2 5.16 -2.60 14.13
CA LEU A 2 6.01 -2.55 12.93
C LEU A 2 5.16 -2.19 11.72
N ALA A 3 5.08 -0.91 11.41
CA ALA A 3 4.39 -0.36 10.24
C ALA A 3 5.34 0.02 9.08
N ALA A 4 6.65 -0.02 9.31
CA ALA A 4 7.64 0.32 8.30
C ALA A 4 7.73 -0.79 7.22
N ALA A 5 7.66 -0.38 5.96
CA ALA A 5 7.86 -1.26 4.81
C ALA A 5 8.27 -0.45 3.58
N HIS A 6 8.97 -1.11 2.64
CA HIS A 6 9.17 -0.57 1.29
C HIS A 6 7.96 -0.95 0.44
N VAL A 7 7.15 0.04 0.07
CA VAL A 7 5.85 -0.14 -0.59
C VAL A 7 5.76 0.65 -1.89
N GLY A 8 4.82 0.27 -2.75
CA GLY A 8 4.56 0.96 -4.01
C GLY A 8 3.48 0.26 -4.84
N GLY A 9 2.98 0.93 -5.86
CA GLY A 9 1.98 0.40 -6.78
C GLY A 9 2.51 -0.75 -7.67
N ILE A 10 1.66 -1.27 -8.54
CA ILE A 10 1.96 -2.42 -9.43
C ILE A 10 3.22 -2.17 -10.27
N MET A 11 3.35 -0.99 -10.87
CA MET A 11 4.51 -0.68 -11.72
C MET A 11 5.82 -0.69 -10.95
N ALA A 12 5.84 -0.12 -9.74
CA ALA A 12 7.02 -0.13 -8.88
C ALA A 12 7.40 -1.58 -8.47
N ASN A 13 6.41 -2.41 -8.12
CA ASN A 13 6.64 -3.81 -7.78
C ASN A 13 7.23 -4.61 -8.95
N LEU A 14 6.76 -4.37 -10.18
CA LEU A 14 7.30 -5.02 -11.38
C LEU A 14 8.73 -4.58 -11.70
N GLN A 15 9.04 -3.30 -11.56
CA GLN A 15 10.31 -2.71 -11.93
C GLN A 15 11.41 -2.98 -10.88
N TYR A 16 11.08 -2.92 -9.60
CA TYR A 16 12.03 -2.97 -8.49
C TYR A 16 11.91 -4.25 -7.64
N ARG A 17 11.65 -5.39 -8.28
CA ARG A 17 11.39 -6.68 -7.62
C ARG A 17 12.41 -7.05 -6.55
N ALA A 18 13.70 -6.90 -6.84
CA ALA A 18 14.78 -7.21 -5.90
C ALA A 18 14.76 -6.28 -4.67
N ASP A 19 14.53 -4.99 -4.87
CA ASP A 19 14.44 -4.02 -3.77
C ASP A 19 13.23 -4.33 -2.85
N PHE A 20 12.10 -4.70 -3.44
CA PHE A 20 10.90 -5.03 -2.65
C PHE A 20 11.09 -6.23 -1.73
N ILE A 21 11.69 -7.31 -2.20
CA ILE A 21 11.95 -8.46 -1.33
C ILE A 21 13.09 -8.16 -0.35
N TYR A 22 14.22 -7.64 -0.83
CA TYR A 22 15.42 -7.45 -0.02
C TYR A 22 15.21 -6.46 1.13
N ARG A 23 14.71 -5.27 0.83
CA ARG A 23 14.51 -4.21 1.84
C ARG A 23 13.45 -4.59 2.87
N ASN A 24 12.35 -5.21 2.45
CA ASN A 24 11.33 -5.64 3.39
C ASN A 24 11.82 -6.75 4.30
N LEU A 25 12.58 -7.73 3.78
CA LEU A 25 13.21 -8.75 4.61
C LEU A 25 14.18 -8.13 5.63
N GLN A 26 15.02 -7.16 5.22
CA GLN A 26 15.92 -6.47 6.14
C GLN A 26 15.17 -5.74 7.26
N ILE A 27 14.14 -4.94 6.91
CA ILE A 27 13.37 -4.18 7.87
C ILE A 27 12.75 -5.09 8.92
N GLN A 28 12.02 -6.11 8.49
CA GLN A 28 11.29 -6.98 9.41
C GLN A 28 12.22 -7.90 10.22
N GLN A 29 13.27 -8.44 9.61
CA GLN A 29 14.27 -9.24 10.31
C GLN A 29 14.95 -8.44 11.43
N ASN A 30 15.36 -7.22 11.13
CA ASN A 30 16.02 -6.36 12.11
C ASN A 30 15.06 -5.97 13.23
N VAL A 31 13.85 -5.48 12.90
CA VAL A 31 12.92 -5.01 13.93
C VAL A 31 12.40 -6.16 14.79
N ILE A 32 12.00 -7.29 14.21
CA ILE A 32 11.52 -8.43 14.98
C ILE A 32 12.65 -9.03 15.84
N GLY A 33 13.84 -9.23 15.25
CA GLY A 33 14.99 -9.77 15.94
C GLY A 33 15.48 -8.89 17.09
N GLU A 34 15.60 -7.57 16.87
CA GLU A 34 16.02 -6.63 17.92
C GLU A 34 14.93 -6.45 18.99
N SER A 35 13.64 -6.49 18.61
CA SER A 35 12.54 -6.51 19.57
C SER A 35 12.68 -7.68 20.56
N PHE A 36 13.02 -8.85 20.06
CA PHE A 36 13.27 -10.03 20.91
C PHE A 36 14.50 -9.85 21.80
N ARG A 37 15.64 -9.40 21.22
CA ARG A 37 16.88 -9.16 21.98
C ARG A 37 16.72 -8.16 23.13
N HIS A 38 15.88 -7.15 22.91
CA HIS A 38 15.59 -6.10 23.89
C HIS A 38 14.40 -6.42 24.80
N GLY A 39 13.88 -7.65 24.78
CA GLY A 39 12.84 -8.12 25.68
C GLY A 39 11.48 -7.46 25.46
N VAL A 40 11.18 -6.99 24.24
CA VAL A 40 9.85 -6.48 23.88
C VAL A 40 8.84 -7.61 24.03
N LYS A 41 7.86 -7.43 24.91
CA LYS A 41 6.89 -8.46 25.27
C LYS A 41 5.85 -8.69 24.19
N LYS A 42 5.41 -7.61 23.53
CA LYS A 42 4.33 -7.66 22.55
C LYS A 42 4.68 -6.82 21.33
N LEU A 43 4.48 -7.37 20.15
CA LEU A 43 4.74 -6.71 18.87
C LEU A 43 3.56 -6.94 17.94
N LEU A 44 3.14 -5.89 17.22
CA LEU A 44 2.20 -5.99 16.12
C LEU A 44 2.95 -5.77 14.80
N PHE A 45 2.90 -6.76 13.92
CA PHE A 45 3.44 -6.73 12.58
C PHE A 45 2.32 -6.48 11.56
N LEU A 46 2.44 -5.41 10.79
CA LEU A 46 1.51 -5.17 9.69
C LEU A 46 1.95 -5.97 8.45
N GLY A 47 1.23 -7.04 8.18
CA GLY A 47 1.32 -7.85 6.98
C GLY A 47 0.69 -7.15 5.77
N SER A 48 -0.02 -7.91 4.95
CA SER A 48 -0.79 -7.41 3.80
C SER A 48 -1.69 -8.52 3.26
N THR A 49 -2.85 -8.20 2.74
CA THR A 49 -3.72 -9.17 2.06
C THR A 49 -3.12 -9.75 0.76
N CYS A 50 -2.07 -9.13 0.21
CA CYS A 50 -1.36 -9.67 -0.97
C CYS A 50 -0.58 -10.97 -0.71
N ILE A 51 -0.49 -11.42 0.56
CA ILE A 51 0.11 -12.71 0.91
C ILE A 51 -0.76 -13.91 0.52
N TYR A 52 -2.03 -13.68 0.28
CA TYR A 52 -2.94 -14.74 -0.11
C TYR A 52 -2.80 -15.10 -1.59
N PRO A 53 -3.13 -16.36 -1.96
CA PRO A 53 -3.08 -16.80 -3.34
C PRO A 53 -3.91 -15.93 -4.27
N ARG A 54 -3.43 -15.79 -5.52
CA ARG A 54 -4.14 -15.01 -6.54
C ARG A 54 -5.59 -15.49 -6.76
N GLU A 55 -5.78 -16.80 -6.80
CA GLU A 55 -7.08 -17.42 -7.06
C GLU A 55 -7.74 -17.92 -5.75
N ALA A 56 -7.50 -17.24 -4.64
CA ALA A 56 -8.12 -17.59 -3.36
C ALA A 56 -9.65 -17.46 -3.43
N PRO A 57 -10.40 -18.39 -2.83
CA PRO A 57 -11.85 -18.27 -2.68
C PRO A 57 -12.25 -16.97 -1.99
N GLN A 58 -13.42 -16.44 -2.33
CA GLN A 58 -13.99 -15.25 -1.70
C GLN A 58 -15.28 -15.61 -0.94
N PRO A 59 -15.41 -15.15 0.32
CA PRO A 59 -14.43 -14.39 1.12
C PRO A 59 -13.18 -15.22 1.47
N MET A 60 -12.02 -14.57 1.46
CA MET A 60 -10.76 -15.23 1.82
C MET A 60 -10.73 -15.58 3.31
N LYS A 61 -10.18 -16.76 3.61
CA LYS A 61 -9.90 -17.21 4.98
C LYS A 61 -8.39 -17.36 5.16
N GLU A 62 -7.93 -17.30 6.40
CA GLU A 62 -6.51 -17.37 6.74
C GLU A 62 -5.87 -18.71 6.32
N GLU A 63 -6.63 -19.79 6.34
CA GLU A 63 -6.14 -21.16 6.02
C GLU A 63 -5.72 -21.31 4.55
N VAL A 64 -6.11 -20.40 3.65
CA VAL A 64 -5.70 -20.46 2.24
C VAL A 64 -4.27 -19.95 2.02
N LEU A 65 -3.60 -19.44 3.05
CA LEU A 65 -2.22 -19.00 2.96
C LEU A 65 -1.31 -20.14 2.45
N LEU A 66 -0.50 -19.86 1.43
CA LEU A 66 0.45 -20.81 0.82
C LEU A 66 -0.17 -22.05 0.14
N THR A 67 -1.46 -22.04 -0.17
CA THR A 67 -2.12 -23.18 -0.83
C THR A 67 -2.00 -23.17 -2.36
N SER A 68 -1.70 -22.03 -2.96
CA SER A 68 -1.49 -21.89 -4.41
C SER A 68 -0.63 -20.65 -4.75
N PRO A 69 -0.27 -20.44 -6.03
CA PRO A 69 0.61 -19.34 -6.44
C PRO A 69 0.09 -17.96 -6.04
N LEU A 70 1.01 -17.07 -5.69
CA LEU A 70 0.77 -15.66 -5.42
C LEU A 70 0.53 -14.88 -6.72
N GLU A 71 0.05 -13.64 -6.60
CA GLU A 71 0.00 -12.71 -7.72
C GLU A 71 1.43 -12.32 -8.14
N TYR A 72 1.80 -12.67 -9.37
CA TYR A 72 3.17 -12.53 -9.87
C TYR A 72 3.70 -11.10 -9.80
N THR A 73 2.84 -10.10 -10.01
CA THR A 73 3.27 -8.69 -10.07
C THR A 73 3.83 -8.18 -8.75
N ASN A 74 3.35 -8.68 -7.61
CA ASN A 74 3.78 -8.29 -6.27
C ASN A 74 4.36 -9.45 -5.43
N GLU A 75 4.61 -10.60 -6.05
CA GLU A 75 5.11 -11.80 -5.38
C GLU A 75 6.34 -11.55 -4.48
N PRO A 76 7.39 -10.78 -4.88
CA PRO A 76 8.54 -10.52 -4.02
C PRO A 76 8.17 -9.81 -2.71
N TYR A 77 7.25 -8.84 -2.77
CA TYR A 77 6.72 -8.17 -1.60
C TYR A 77 5.89 -9.13 -0.73
N ALA A 78 5.02 -9.91 -1.36
CA ALA A 78 4.17 -10.88 -0.67
C ALA A 78 5.01 -11.93 0.07
N ILE A 79 6.05 -12.49 -0.57
CA ILE A 79 6.98 -13.44 0.06
C ILE A 79 7.66 -12.81 1.28
N ALA A 80 8.13 -11.57 1.16
CA ALA A 80 8.73 -10.88 2.30
C ALA A 80 7.72 -10.75 3.46
N LYS A 81 6.47 -10.37 3.18
CA LYS A 81 5.42 -10.26 4.21
C LYS A 81 5.06 -11.62 4.84
N ILE A 82 5.00 -12.69 4.05
CA ILE A 82 4.82 -14.06 4.57
C ILE A 82 5.97 -14.44 5.51
N ALA A 83 7.21 -14.12 5.14
CA ALA A 83 8.37 -14.39 5.99
C ALA A 83 8.27 -13.65 7.33
N GLY A 84 7.83 -12.40 7.35
CA GLY A 84 7.62 -11.62 8.58
C GLY A 84 6.54 -12.21 9.49
N LEU A 85 5.40 -12.63 8.89
CA LEU A 85 4.34 -13.34 9.61
C LEU A 85 4.87 -14.62 10.25
N LYS A 86 5.59 -15.45 9.46
CA LYS A 86 6.15 -16.72 9.95
C LYS A 86 7.29 -16.52 10.95
N MET A 87 8.01 -15.40 10.89
CA MET A 87 8.93 -15.01 11.97
C MET A 87 8.18 -14.76 13.29
N CYS A 88 7.13 -13.95 13.28
CA CYS A 88 6.31 -13.70 14.49
C CYS A 88 5.80 -15.00 15.08
N GLU A 89 5.18 -15.87 14.29
CA GLU A 89 4.71 -17.18 14.69
C GLU A 89 5.82 -18.06 15.31
N SER A 90 6.98 -18.13 14.62
CA SER A 90 8.11 -18.95 15.09
C SER A 90 8.70 -18.46 16.40
N PHE A 91 8.82 -17.14 16.59
CA PHE A 91 9.27 -16.56 17.87
C PHE A 91 8.27 -16.84 19.00
N ASN A 92 6.97 -16.79 18.73
CA ASN A 92 5.94 -17.13 19.70
C ASN A 92 6.04 -18.60 20.14
N LEU A 93 6.13 -19.50 19.17
CA LEU A 93 6.19 -20.94 19.44
C LEU A 93 7.48 -21.37 20.16
N GLN A 94 8.62 -20.78 19.78
CA GLN A 94 9.91 -21.16 20.33
C GLN A 94 10.24 -20.48 21.65
N TYR A 95 9.89 -19.21 21.80
CA TYR A 95 10.34 -18.36 22.91
C TYR A 95 9.21 -17.81 23.78
N GLY A 96 7.95 -18.12 23.44
CA GLY A 96 6.79 -17.66 24.20
C GLY A 96 6.58 -16.15 24.14
N THR A 97 6.97 -15.51 23.03
CA THR A 97 6.67 -14.09 22.79
C THR A 97 5.18 -13.90 22.48
N ASN A 98 4.75 -12.65 22.36
CA ASN A 98 3.38 -12.31 21.97
C ASN A 98 3.40 -11.38 20.76
N TYR A 99 3.86 -11.90 19.63
CA TYR A 99 4.03 -11.18 18.38
C TYR A 99 2.88 -11.50 17.43
N ILE A 100 2.01 -10.53 17.17
CA ILE A 100 0.80 -10.68 16.37
C ILE A 100 1.03 -10.12 14.98
N ALA A 101 0.56 -10.81 13.95
CA ALA A 101 0.54 -10.31 12.59
C ALA A 101 -0.91 -10.05 12.16
N VAL A 102 -1.17 -8.90 11.55
CA VAL A 102 -2.48 -8.56 10.96
C VAL A 102 -2.31 -8.23 9.48
N MET A 103 -3.34 -8.52 8.69
CA MET A 103 -3.33 -8.35 7.23
C MET A 103 -4.27 -7.22 6.82
N PRO A 104 -3.82 -5.96 6.87
CA PRO A 104 -4.64 -4.84 6.42
C PRO A 104 -4.94 -4.95 4.92
N THR A 105 -6.14 -4.54 4.54
CA THR A 105 -6.52 -4.33 3.15
C THR A 105 -5.89 -3.05 2.57
N ASN A 106 -6.36 -2.54 1.42
CA ASN A 106 -5.78 -1.33 0.83
C ASN A 106 -6.08 -0.11 1.69
N LEU A 107 -5.05 0.48 2.24
CA LEU A 107 -5.17 1.69 3.05
C LEU A 107 -5.24 2.93 2.18
N TYR A 108 -5.97 3.93 2.64
CA TYR A 108 -5.99 5.26 2.07
C TYR A 108 -6.19 6.31 3.18
N GLY A 109 -5.75 7.53 2.96
CA GLY A 109 -5.92 8.59 3.96
C GLY A 109 -5.11 9.84 3.69
N PRO A 110 -5.05 10.77 4.67
CA PRO A 110 -4.22 11.96 4.58
C PRO A 110 -2.75 11.61 4.39
N ASN A 111 -2.05 12.45 3.65
CA ASN A 111 -0.61 12.31 3.35
C ASN A 111 -0.23 11.06 2.54
N ASP A 112 -1.19 10.42 1.86
CA ASP A 112 -0.91 9.33 0.94
C ASP A 112 -0.03 9.77 -0.24
N ASN A 113 0.48 8.80 -0.98
CA ASN A 113 1.20 9.06 -2.23
C ASN A 113 0.20 9.32 -3.36
N PHE A 114 0.05 10.58 -3.77
CA PHE A 114 -0.82 10.99 -4.87
C PHE A 114 -0.09 11.09 -6.23
N HIS A 115 1.03 10.38 -6.41
CA HIS A 115 1.73 10.35 -7.70
C HIS A 115 0.87 9.67 -8.77
N LEU A 116 0.73 10.28 -9.95
CA LEU A 116 -0.21 9.81 -10.99
C LEU A 116 0.10 8.41 -11.55
N GLU A 117 1.34 7.94 -11.43
CA GLU A 117 1.80 6.66 -11.97
C GLU A 117 2.19 5.66 -10.87
N ASN A 118 2.89 6.10 -9.83
CA ASN A 118 3.51 5.21 -8.85
C ASN A 118 2.70 5.05 -7.55
N SER A 119 1.56 5.73 -7.42
CA SER A 119 0.68 5.60 -6.27
C SER A 119 -0.24 4.38 -6.37
N HIS A 120 -0.90 4.06 -5.26
CA HIS A 120 -1.99 3.10 -5.25
C HIS A 120 -3.22 3.65 -5.99
N VAL A 121 -4.13 2.75 -6.35
CA VAL A 121 -5.27 3.07 -7.25
C VAL A 121 -6.15 4.19 -6.72
N LEU A 122 -6.53 4.17 -5.44
CA LEU A 122 -7.47 5.15 -4.89
C LEU A 122 -6.89 6.57 -4.83
N PRO A 123 -5.68 6.81 -4.28
CA PRO A 123 -5.09 8.15 -4.30
C PRO A 123 -4.81 8.67 -5.72
N ALA A 124 -4.42 7.80 -6.68
CA ALA A 124 -4.30 8.18 -8.07
C ALA A 124 -5.64 8.64 -8.66
N MET A 125 -6.71 7.89 -8.40
CA MET A 125 -8.06 8.23 -8.87
C MET A 125 -8.56 9.54 -8.27
N ILE A 126 -8.37 9.75 -6.97
CA ILE A 126 -8.76 10.99 -6.28
C ILE A 126 -8.10 12.20 -6.96
N ARG A 127 -6.77 12.13 -7.16
CA ARG A 127 -6.04 13.24 -7.79
C ARG A 127 -6.47 13.45 -9.24
N LYS A 128 -6.63 12.39 -10.02
CA LYS A 128 -7.08 12.47 -11.43
C LYS A 128 -8.45 13.12 -11.55
N ILE A 129 -9.40 12.67 -10.74
CA ILE A 129 -10.77 13.21 -10.74
C ILE A 129 -10.78 14.67 -10.28
N TYR A 130 -10.01 15.01 -9.25
CA TYR A 130 -9.88 16.39 -8.77
C TYR A 130 -9.34 17.33 -9.85
N LEU A 131 -8.25 16.94 -10.52
CA LEU A 131 -7.65 17.73 -11.59
C LEU A 131 -8.59 17.88 -12.80
N ALA A 132 -9.25 16.80 -13.22
CA ALA A 132 -10.23 16.86 -14.31
C ALA A 132 -11.40 17.80 -13.96
N LYS A 133 -11.90 17.73 -12.74
CA LYS A 133 -12.93 18.65 -12.24
C LYS A 133 -12.46 20.10 -12.29
N CYS A 134 -11.26 20.39 -11.78
CA CYS A 134 -10.70 21.75 -11.81
C CYS A 134 -10.54 22.27 -13.23
N LEU A 135 -10.09 21.44 -14.18
CA LEU A 135 -10.00 21.81 -15.60
C LEU A 135 -11.38 22.08 -16.21
N ASN A 136 -12.37 21.24 -15.93
CA ASN A 136 -13.75 21.41 -16.41
C ASN A 136 -14.39 22.72 -15.91
N GLU A 137 -14.11 23.10 -14.67
CA GLU A 137 -14.59 24.32 -14.03
C GLU A 137 -13.75 25.56 -14.39
N GLY A 138 -12.69 25.42 -15.18
CA GLY A 138 -11.73 26.49 -15.48
C GLY A 138 -10.95 27.01 -14.27
N ASN A 139 -10.86 26.21 -13.21
CA ASN A 139 -10.16 26.57 -11.96
C ASN A 139 -8.65 26.31 -12.07
N TRP A 140 -7.98 27.13 -12.88
CA TRP A 140 -6.55 27.01 -13.14
C TRP A 140 -5.68 27.25 -11.90
N ASP A 141 -6.11 28.07 -10.95
CA ASP A 141 -5.37 28.31 -9.71
C ASP A 141 -5.23 27.00 -8.91
N ALA A 142 -6.30 26.22 -8.83
CA ALA A 142 -6.27 24.92 -8.17
C ALA A 142 -5.41 23.88 -8.92
N VAL A 143 -5.47 23.85 -10.26
CA VAL A 143 -4.64 22.98 -11.09
C VAL A 143 -3.16 23.31 -10.88
N ARG A 144 -2.78 24.58 -10.99
CA ARG A 144 -1.40 25.02 -10.81
C ARG A 144 -0.87 24.73 -9.41
N LYS A 145 -1.68 24.97 -8.38
CA LYS A 145 -1.33 24.68 -6.98
C LYS A 145 -1.07 23.19 -6.76
N ASP A 146 -1.89 22.30 -7.33
CA ASP A 146 -1.68 20.85 -7.21
C ASP A 146 -0.39 20.40 -7.90
N ILE A 147 -0.13 20.90 -9.12
CA ILE A 147 1.04 20.54 -9.92
C ILE A 147 2.32 21.14 -9.33
N ASP A 148 2.28 22.30 -8.69
CA ASP A 148 3.42 22.84 -7.94
C ASP A 148 3.76 21.97 -6.72
N LEU A 149 2.73 21.55 -6.00
CA LEU A 149 2.92 20.69 -4.83
C LEU A 149 3.43 19.29 -5.23
N ARG A 150 3.01 18.79 -6.39
CA ARG A 150 3.33 17.45 -6.90
C ARG A 150 3.62 17.51 -8.40
N PRO A 151 4.80 17.99 -8.81
CA PRO A 151 5.16 18.10 -10.23
C PRO A 151 5.03 16.78 -10.98
N VAL A 152 4.66 16.83 -12.26
CA VAL A 152 4.42 15.66 -13.10
C VAL A 152 5.44 15.63 -14.23
N GLU A 153 6.42 14.73 -14.15
CA GLU A 153 7.47 14.56 -15.16
C GLU A 153 8.08 15.90 -15.64
N GLY A 154 8.46 16.75 -14.71
CA GLY A 154 9.08 18.04 -14.98
C GLY A 154 8.11 19.21 -15.28
N VAL A 155 6.81 18.95 -15.38
CA VAL A 155 5.78 19.99 -15.50
C VAL A 155 5.32 20.41 -14.11
N ASN A 156 5.31 21.71 -13.85
CA ASN A 156 4.85 22.35 -12.63
C ASN A 156 3.86 23.49 -12.94
N GLY A 157 3.37 24.19 -11.92
CA GLY A 157 2.36 25.22 -12.09
C GLY A 157 2.85 26.50 -12.81
N SER A 158 4.16 26.67 -13.06
CA SER A 158 4.70 27.78 -13.84
C SER A 158 4.74 27.53 -15.37
N CYS A 159 4.46 26.27 -15.79
CA CYS A 159 4.38 25.91 -17.21
C CYS A 159 3.15 26.53 -17.88
N THR A 160 3.11 26.55 -19.22
CA THR A 160 1.94 27.05 -19.97
C THR A 160 0.75 26.13 -19.81
N ASP A 161 -0.46 26.64 -20.08
CA ASP A 161 -1.68 25.83 -20.01
C ASP A 161 -1.62 24.65 -20.98
N GLU A 162 -1.06 24.86 -22.18
CA GLU A 162 -0.88 23.84 -23.21
C GLU A 162 0.06 22.72 -22.74
N GLU A 163 1.16 23.07 -22.10
CA GLU A 163 2.11 22.07 -21.53
C GLU A 163 1.47 21.25 -20.41
N ILE A 164 0.72 21.92 -19.52
CA ILE A 164 0.01 21.27 -18.43
C ILE A 164 -1.08 20.32 -18.99
N LEU A 165 -1.91 20.80 -19.92
CA LEU A 165 -2.96 19.98 -20.55
C LEU A 165 -2.38 18.76 -21.28
N ALA A 166 -1.34 18.97 -22.10
CA ALA A 166 -0.68 17.87 -22.80
C ALA A 166 -0.10 16.84 -21.85
N LYS A 167 0.48 17.27 -20.72
CA LYS A 167 1.00 16.38 -19.71
C LYS A 167 -0.11 15.61 -19.01
N LEU A 168 -1.16 16.26 -18.54
CA LEU A 168 -2.29 15.63 -17.86
C LEU A 168 -3.05 14.67 -18.78
N ALA A 169 -3.22 15.01 -20.04
CA ALA A 169 -3.85 14.13 -21.04
C ALA A 169 -3.08 12.79 -21.20
N LYS A 170 -1.75 12.80 -21.12
CA LYS A 170 -0.91 11.59 -21.12
C LYS A 170 -1.28 10.63 -19.97
N PHE A 171 -1.74 11.16 -18.84
CA PHE A 171 -2.22 10.37 -17.69
C PHE A 171 -3.73 10.13 -17.71
N GLY A 172 -4.39 10.43 -18.83
CA GLY A 172 -5.82 10.23 -19.03
C GLY A 172 -6.70 11.26 -18.32
N ILE A 173 -6.20 12.47 -18.09
CA ILE A 173 -6.92 13.56 -17.41
C ILE A 173 -7.21 14.65 -18.45
N THR A 174 -8.50 14.86 -18.73
CA THR A 174 -8.99 15.96 -19.58
C THR A 174 -10.15 16.69 -18.89
N PRO A 175 -10.53 17.88 -19.38
CA PRO A 175 -11.71 18.57 -18.83
C PRO A 175 -13.01 17.76 -18.89
N GLU A 176 -13.13 16.85 -19.87
CA GLU A 176 -14.35 16.10 -20.16
C GLU A 176 -14.37 14.72 -19.51
N ALA A 177 -13.17 14.14 -19.23
CA ALA A 177 -13.10 12.74 -18.82
C ALA A 177 -11.81 12.39 -18.05
N VAL A 178 -11.90 11.34 -17.25
CA VAL A 178 -10.75 10.64 -16.68
C VAL A 178 -10.70 9.22 -17.26
N THR A 179 -9.62 8.90 -17.95
CA THR A 179 -9.36 7.54 -18.44
C THR A 179 -8.63 6.74 -17.36
N LEU A 180 -9.21 5.60 -16.97
CA LEU A 180 -8.62 4.67 -16.03
C LEU A 180 -8.13 3.41 -16.74
N TRP A 181 -7.11 2.78 -16.18
CA TRP A 181 -6.56 1.54 -16.72
C TRP A 181 -7.43 0.34 -16.42
N GLY A 182 -7.33 -0.68 -17.25
CA GLY A 182 -7.93 -1.97 -17.02
C GLY A 182 -9.40 -2.02 -17.41
N THR A 183 -10.06 -3.07 -16.92
CA THR A 183 -11.43 -3.44 -17.34
C THR A 183 -12.51 -2.91 -16.41
N GLY A 184 -12.16 -2.37 -15.25
CA GLY A 184 -13.10 -2.00 -14.18
C GLY A 184 -13.71 -3.19 -13.42
N LYS A 185 -13.37 -4.43 -13.78
CA LYS A 185 -13.92 -5.65 -13.13
C LYS A 185 -13.33 -5.96 -11.74
N PRO A 186 -12.03 -5.72 -11.45
CA PRO A 186 -11.46 -6.06 -10.16
C PRO A 186 -12.13 -5.28 -9.02
N LEU A 187 -12.59 -6.01 -8.00
CA LEU A 187 -13.09 -5.45 -6.76
C LEU A 187 -11.94 -5.31 -5.77
N ARG A 188 -12.00 -4.26 -4.93
CA ARG A 188 -11.01 -4.01 -3.87
C ARG A 188 -11.72 -3.48 -2.64
N GLU A 189 -11.23 -3.91 -1.49
CA GLU A 189 -11.60 -3.33 -0.20
C GLU A 189 -10.64 -2.19 0.13
N PHE A 190 -11.15 -1.15 0.76
CA PHE A 190 -10.39 -0.01 1.24
C PHE A 190 -10.70 0.26 2.70
N LEU A 191 -9.65 0.59 3.45
CA LEU A 191 -9.75 0.94 4.86
C LEU A 191 -9.09 2.30 5.11
N TRP A 192 -9.77 3.15 5.86
CA TRP A 192 -9.23 4.44 6.25
C TRP A 192 -8.04 4.28 7.20
N SER A 193 -6.96 5.02 6.94
CA SER A 193 -5.69 4.83 7.66
C SER A 193 -5.78 5.09 9.17
N GLU A 194 -6.63 6.03 9.60
CA GLU A 194 -6.86 6.29 11.03
C GLU A 194 -7.62 5.15 11.70
N GLU A 195 -8.61 4.56 11.03
CA GLU A 195 -9.31 3.37 11.53
C GLU A 195 -8.36 2.17 11.65
N MET A 196 -7.45 1.99 10.69
CA MET A 196 -6.41 0.97 10.80
C MET A 196 -5.47 1.24 11.96
N ALA A 197 -5.10 2.49 12.22
CA ALA A 197 -4.27 2.85 13.37
C ALA A 197 -4.98 2.54 14.70
N ASP A 198 -6.24 2.90 14.80
CA ASP A 198 -7.07 2.64 15.98
C ASP A 198 -7.25 1.14 16.23
N ALA A 199 -7.58 0.37 15.18
CA ALA A 199 -7.64 -1.09 15.22
C ALA A 199 -6.30 -1.72 15.64
N SER A 200 -5.18 -1.18 15.16
CA SER A 200 -3.83 -1.64 15.53
C SER A 200 -3.55 -1.45 17.02
N VAL A 201 -3.94 -0.32 17.58
CA VAL A 201 -3.83 -0.04 19.02
C VAL A 201 -4.73 -0.98 19.81
N HIS A 202 -5.98 -1.16 19.36
CA HIS A 202 -6.91 -2.10 20.00
C HIS A 202 -6.35 -3.53 20.05
N VAL A 203 -5.90 -4.06 18.93
CA VAL A 203 -5.29 -5.41 18.83
C VAL A 203 -4.05 -5.51 19.72
N LEU A 204 -3.17 -4.51 19.69
CA LEU A 204 -1.96 -4.52 20.51
C LEU A 204 -2.27 -4.57 22.01
N LEU A 205 -3.33 -3.93 22.46
CA LEU A 205 -3.69 -3.86 23.88
C LEU A 205 -4.55 -5.03 24.36
N ASN A 206 -5.40 -5.60 23.50
CA ASN A 206 -6.49 -6.49 23.93
C ASN A 206 -6.43 -7.91 23.35
N VAL A 207 -5.62 -8.17 22.32
CA VAL A 207 -5.53 -9.48 21.65
C VAL A 207 -4.18 -10.11 21.92
N ASP A 208 -4.14 -11.38 22.25
CA ASP A 208 -2.91 -12.16 22.40
C ASP A 208 -2.77 -13.18 21.27
N PHE A 209 -1.51 -13.58 20.94
CA PHE A 209 -1.23 -14.56 19.88
C PHE A 209 -2.03 -15.86 20.03
N LYS A 210 -2.25 -16.34 21.25
CA LYS A 210 -3.05 -17.54 21.52
C LYS A 210 -4.53 -17.43 21.07
N ASP A 211 -5.00 -16.23 20.81
CA ASP A 211 -6.38 -15.92 20.43
C ASP A 211 -6.50 -15.70 18.89
N THR A 212 -5.42 -15.98 18.12
CA THR A 212 -5.32 -15.72 16.68
C THR A 212 -5.09 -16.99 15.87
#